data_cda52ac55ef27d7ed5b22893a4698560
#
_entry.id   cda52ac55ef27d7ed5b22893a4698560
#
_cell.length_a   1.000
_cell.length_b   1.000
_cell.length_c   1.000
_cell.angle_alpha   90.00
_cell.angle_beta   90.00
_cell.angle_gamma   90.00
#
_symmetry.space_group_name_H-M   'P 1'
#
loop_
_entity.id
_entity.type
_entity.pdbx_description
1 polymer ?
#
loop_
_entity_poly.entity_id
_entity_poly.type
_entity_poly.pdbx_seq_one_letter_code
_entity_poly.pdbx_strand_id
1 'polypeptide(L)'
;TDDGYLKKFNYSFVRKDRSGLMHNKFCIVDGKKISTGSMNPTNNGAHKNNNNLLLIESSTLADNYEAEFQEMWDGTYKKGENVLNPNVKVGDVMFENYFCPEDHCANHIKEELQKAETSIHFMTFSFTHEGIANAMLLKHLDNVSVEGVMEARQVSKYSQFMRLDTAGIDVVKDSNKNNMHHISHLSTTL
;
A
#
# COMPACT_ATOMS: atom_id res chain seq x y z
N THR A 1 -2.84 -16.85 -9.92
CA THR A 1 -1.62 -17.43 -9.34
C THR A 1 -1.51 -18.85 -9.79
N ASP A 2 -0.41 -19.17 -10.43
CA ASP A 2 -0.20 -20.49 -11.03
C ASP A 2 0.25 -21.49 -9.95
N ASP A 3 -0.71 -22.05 -9.21
CA ASP A 3 -0.48 -23.06 -8.18
C ASP A 3 0.32 -24.28 -8.71
N GLY A 4 0.39 -24.43 -10.03
CA GLY A 4 1.14 -25.49 -10.67
C GLY A 4 2.67 -25.37 -10.50
N TYR A 5 3.20 -24.17 -10.42
CA TYR A 5 4.63 -23.97 -10.20
C TYR A 5 5.05 -24.22 -8.75
N LEU A 6 4.29 -23.75 -7.78
CA LEU A 6 4.59 -23.93 -6.36
C LEU A 6 4.49 -25.37 -5.89
N LYS A 7 3.63 -26.18 -6.52
CA LYS A 7 3.52 -27.63 -6.21
C LYS A 7 4.77 -28.43 -6.60
N LYS A 8 5.59 -27.90 -7.52
CA LYS A 8 6.84 -28.56 -7.94
C LYS A 8 8.02 -28.27 -7.00
N PHE A 9 7.90 -27.27 -6.13
CA PHE A 9 8.94 -26.88 -5.19
C PHE A 9 8.61 -27.38 -3.79
N ASN A 10 9.12 -28.54 -3.44
CA ASN A 10 9.08 -29.06 -2.07
C ASN A 10 10.36 -28.69 -1.32
N TYR A 11 10.63 -27.39 -1.22
CA TYR A 11 11.82 -26.90 -0.52
C TYR A 11 11.47 -26.46 0.89
N SER A 12 12.31 -26.82 1.86
CA SER A 12 12.14 -26.42 3.26
C SER A 12 12.21 -24.90 3.48
N PHE A 13 12.74 -24.16 2.52
CA PHE A 13 12.86 -22.70 2.55
C PHE A 13 11.67 -21.95 1.90
N VAL A 14 10.60 -22.66 1.55
CA VAL A 14 9.36 -22.03 1.07
C VAL A 14 8.26 -22.22 2.10
N ARG A 15 7.63 -21.15 2.52
CA ARG A 15 6.46 -21.15 3.39
C ARG A 15 5.25 -20.68 2.62
N LYS A 16 4.07 -21.09 3.07
CA LYS A 16 2.77 -20.68 2.50
C LYS A 16 1.93 -20.05 3.59
N ASP A 17 1.37 -18.90 3.27
CA ASP A 17 0.30 -18.32 4.06
C ASP A 17 -0.90 -19.29 4.14
N ARG A 18 -1.56 -19.32 5.30
CA ARG A 18 -2.67 -20.25 5.58
C ARG A 18 -4.02 -19.56 5.68
N SER A 19 -4.07 -18.25 5.83
CA SER A 19 -5.30 -17.54 6.19
C SER A 19 -5.27 -16.10 5.70
N GLY A 20 -6.27 -15.74 4.90
CA GLY A 20 -6.38 -14.43 4.29
C GLY A 20 -5.55 -14.29 3.02
N LEU A 21 -5.19 -13.07 2.67
CA LEU A 21 -4.36 -12.74 1.53
C LEU A 21 -3.06 -12.10 2.01
N MET A 22 -1.95 -12.79 1.86
CA MET A 22 -0.64 -12.18 1.99
C MET A 22 -0.42 -11.25 0.79
N HIS A 23 -0.45 -9.95 1.04
CA HIS A 23 -0.40 -8.95 -0.02
C HIS A 23 0.87 -8.11 -0.01
N ASN A 24 1.77 -8.33 0.95
CA ASN A 24 3.07 -7.71 1.00
C ASN A 24 3.93 -8.10 -0.21
N LYS A 25 4.64 -7.13 -0.76
CA LYS A 25 5.54 -7.30 -1.89
C LYS A 25 6.84 -6.60 -1.56
N PHE A 26 7.78 -7.36 -1.00
CA PHE A 26 9.08 -6.83 -0.67
C PHE A 26 10.17 -7.88 -0.85
N CYS A 27 11.39 -7.42 -1.00
CA CYS A 27 12.60 -8.22 -0.86
C CYS A 27 13.57 -7.47 0.03
N ILE A 28 14.31 -8.23 0.84
CA ILE A 28 15.40 -7.71 1.67
C ILE A 28 16.69 -8.28 1.13
N VAL A 29 17.69 -7.42 0.96
CA VAL A 29 19.00 -7.83 0.43
C VAL A 29 20.06 -7.41 1.43
N ASP A 30 20.80 -8.40 1.93
CA ASP A 30 21.93 -8.26 2.86
C ASP A 30 21.61 -7.48 4.15
N GLY A 31 20.34 -7.47 4.59
CA GLY A 31 19.89 -6.69 5.75
C GLY A 31 20.12 -5.18 5.62
N LYS A 32 20.20 -4.66 4.39
CA LYS A 32 20.52 -3.23 4.13
C LYS A 32 19.66 -2.58 3.07
N LYS A 33 19.15 -3.35 2.14
CA LYS A 33 18.35 -2.82 1.02
C LYS A 33 17.00 -3.50 1.02
N ILE A 34 15.98 -2.71 0.78
CA ILE A 34 14.63 -3.21 0.57
C ILE A 34 14.12 -2.78 -0.81
N SER A 35 13.36 -3.66 -1.43
CA SER A 35 12.45 -3.29 -2.51
C SER A 35 11.03 -3.49 -2.04
N THR A 36 10.16 -2.50 -2.24
CA THR A 36 8.75 -2.58 -1.84
C THR A 36 7.89 -1.75 -2.78
N GLY A 37 6.58 -1.87 -2.67
CA GLY A 37 5.61 -1.13 -3.47
C GLY A 37 4.44 -1.98 -3.90
N SER A 38 3.76 -1.57 -4.97
CA SER A 38 2.56 -2.26 -5.44
C SER A 38 2.83 -3.38 -6.45
N MET A 39 4.04 -3.45 -7.02
CA MET A 39 4.37 -4.37 -8.11
C MET A 39 4.39 -5.83 -7.66
N ASN A 40 3.49 -6.66 -8.20
CA ASN A 40 3.65 -8.10 -8.11
C ASN A 40 4.83 -8.57 -8.99
N PRO A 41 5.68 -9.50 -8.53
CA PRO A 41 6.78 -10.06 -9.33
C PRO A 41 6.25 -11.04 -10.41
N THR A 42 5.50 -10.51 -11.35
CA THR A 42 4.88 -11.23 -12.47
C THR A 42 5.10 -10.49 -13.78
N ASN A 43 4.98 -11.18 -14.92
CA ASN A 43 5.06 -10.53 -16.23
C ASN A 43 4.05 -9.39 -16.40
N ASN A 44 2.83 -9.56 -15.90
CA ASN A 44 1.83 -8.50 -15.95
C ASN A 44 2.18 -7.34 -15.02
N GLY A 45 2.69 -7.63 -13.82
CA GLY A 45 3.16 -6.62 -12.88
C GLY A 45 4.30 -5.78 -13.44
N ALA A 46 5.27 -6.42 -14.11
CA ALA A 46 6.46 -5.76 -14.65
C ALA A 46 6.20 -4.99 -15.96
N HIS A 47 5.27 -5.46 -16.82
CA HIS A 47 5.19 -4.97 -18.20
C HIS A 47 3.82 -4.43 -18.63
N LYS A 48 2.77 -4.59 -17.82
CA LYS A 48 1.40 -4.26 -18.24
C LYS A 48 0.62 -3.41 -17.25
N ASN A 49 0.81 -3.66 -15.96
CA ASN A 49 0.08 -2.94 -14.91
C ASN A 49 0.81 -1.66 -14.55
N ASN A 50 0.05 -0.61 -14.22
CA ASN A 50 0.64 0.57 -13.59
C ASN A 50 0.95 0.23 -12.13
N ASN A 51 2.21 0.32 -11.76
CA ASN A 51 2.72 0.01 -10.42
C ASN A 51 3.76 1.03 -9.97
N ASN A 52 3.99 1.09 -8.66
CA ASN A 52 5.14 1.75 -8.09
C ASN A 52 6.09 0.72 -7.48
N LEU A 53 7.38 1.05 -7.51
CA LEU A 53 8.45 0.29 -6.88
C LEU A 53 9.40 1.26 -6.22
N LEU A 54 9.71 1.02 -4.96
CA LEU A 54 10.71 1.74 -4.18
C LEU A 54 11.90 0.82 -3.94
N LEU A 55 13.11 1.35 -4.12
CA LEU A 55 14.37 0.73 -3.75
C LEU A 55 15.03 1.64 -2.72
N ILE A 56 15.20 1.15 -1.50
CA ILE A 56 15.68 1.98 -0.39
C ILE A 56 16.86 1.26 0.26
N GLU A 57 17.95 2.01 0.51
CA GLU A 57 19.08 1.52 1.27
C GLU A 57 19.02 2.09 2.69
N SER A 58 18.67 1.23 3.64
CA SER A 58 18.56 1.54 5.06
C SER A 58 18.52 0.26 5.87
N SER A 59 19.48 0.06 6.75
CA SER A 59 19.50 -1.08 7.66
C SER A 59 18.31 -1.04 8.63
N THR A 60 17.95 0.12 9.14
CA THR A 60 16.82 0.26 10.08
C THR A 60 15.47 -0.10 9.44
N LEU A 61 15.24 0.33 8.18
CA LEU A 61 14.06 -0.14 7.45
C LEU A 61 14.14 -1.63 7.14
N ALA A 62 15.33 -2.14 6.78
CA ALA A 62 15.52 -3.56 6.54
C ALA A 62 15.22 -4.40 7.79
N ASP A 63 15.59 -3.93 8.99
CA ASP A 63 15.26 -4.58 10.27
C ASP A 63 13.74 -4.67 10.50
N ASN A 64 12.98 -3.63 10.16
CA ASN A 64 11.52 -3.66 10.24
C ASN A 64 10.93 -4.74 9.30
N TYR A 65 11.40 -4.76 8.05
CA TYR A 65 10.92 -5.75 7.07
C TYR A 65 11.38 -7.18 7.39
N GLU A 66 12.54 -7.34 8.03
CA GLU A 66 13.03 -8.64 8.49
C GLU A 66 12.17 -9.17 9.64
N ALA A 67 11.77 -8.31 10.59
CA ALA A 67 10.87 -8.68 11.67
C ALA A 67 9.52 -9.18 11.10
N GLU A 68 8.90 -8.42 10.21
CA GLU A 68 7.66 -8.79 9.52
C GLU A 68 7.82 -10.12 8.74
N PHE A 69 8.93 -10.27 8.02
CA PHE A 69 9.23 -11.51 7.30
C PHE A 69 9.32 -12.70 8.25
N GLN A 70 10.03 -12.55 9.37
CA GLN A 70 10.24 -13.62 10.34
C GLN A 70 8.92 -14.05 11.00
N GLU A 71 8.04 -13.12 11.33
CA GLU A 71 6.70 -13.44 11.84
C GLU A 71 5.90 -14.32 10.87
N MET A 72 5.83 -13.92 9.61
CA MET A 72 5.17 -14.70 8.58
C MET A 72 5.86 -16.06 8.36
N TRP A 73 7.19 -16.10 8.41
CA TRP A 73 7.97 -17.32 8.27
C TRP A 73 7.68 -18.32 9.38
N ASP A 74 7.51 -17.85 10.61
CA ASP A 74 7.21 -18.65 11.78
C ASP A 74 5.72 -18.99 11.91
N GLY A 75 4.89 -18.47 11.02
CA GLY A 75 3.47 -18.78 10.93
C GLY A 75 2.55 -17.86 11.72
N THR A 76 3.05 -16.71 12.13
CA THR A 76 2.25 -15.62 12.71
C THR A 76 1.66 -14.80 11.57
N TYR A 77 0.34 -14.86 11.41
CA TYR A 77 -0.37 -14.15 10.36
C TYR A 77 -1.47 -13.26 10.97
N LYS A 78 -1.57 -12.01 10.56
CA LYS A 78 -2.61 -11.03 10.98
C LYS A 78 -2.55 -10.58 12.45
N LYS A 79 -1.55 -10.94 13.19
CA LYS A 79 -1.37 -10.59 14.61
C LYS A 79 0.11 -10.66 14.92
N GLY A 80 0.85 -9.76 14.36
CA GLY A 80 2.25 -9.57 14.67
C GLY A 80 2.47 -8.62 15.82
N GLU A 81 3.71 -8.35 16.09
CA GLU A 81 4.12 -7.24 16.95
C GLU A 81 4.07 -5.94 16.14
N ASN A 82 3.90 -4.83 16.80
CA ASN A 82 3.99 -3.53 16.14
C ASN A 82 5.40 -3.33 15.56
N VAL A 83 5.47 -2.60 14.46
CA VAL A 83 6.74 -2.27 13.81
C VAL A 83 7.74 -1.63 14.79
N LEU A 84 9.00 -2.09 14.75
CA LEU A 84 10.03 -1.68 15.70
C LEU A 84 10.39 -0.18 15.58
N ASN A 85 10.53 0.28 14.35
CA ASN A 85 10.97 1.64 14.03
C ASN A 85 9.97 2.29 13.06
N PRO A 86 8.85 2.82 13.55
CA PRO A 86 7.82 3.39 12.67
C PRO A 86 8.30 4.62 11.91
N ASN A 87 9.25 5.37 12.46
CA ASN A 87 9.81 6.58 11.85
C ASN A 87 11.30 6.39 11.58
N VAL A 88 11.68 6.35 10.31
CA VAL A 88 13.07 6.13 9.89
C VAL A 88 13.56 7.25 8.98
N LYS A 89 14.65 7.90 9.37
CA LYS A 89 15.32 8.90 8.52
C LYS A 89 16.32 8.22 7.59
N VAL A 90 16.17 8.44 6.28
CA VAL A 90 17.08 7.96 5.24
C VAL A 90 17.56 9.16 4.44
N GLY A 91 18.82 9.54 4.61
CA GLY A 91 19.32 10.84 4.13
C GLY A 91 18.53 11.98 4.77
N ASP A 92 17.92 12.82 3.96
CA ASP A 92 17.08 13.93 4.42
C ASP A 92 15.57 13.62 4.38
N VAL A 93 15.19 12.38 4.04
CA VAL A 93 13.80 11.95 3.93
C VAL A 93 13.38 11.17 5.17
N MET A 94 12.23 11.53 5.74
CA MET A 94 11.56 10.72 6.77
C MET A 94 10.63 9.72 6.11
N PHE A 95 10.75 8.46 6.51
CA PHE A 95 9.85 7.39 6.15
C PHE A 95 9.03 6.99 7.36
N GLU A 96 7.73 6.85 7.17
CA GLU A 96 6.85 6.15 8.09
C GLU A 96 6.57 4.76 7.52
N ASN A 97 6.77 3.73 8.33
CA ASN A 97 6.64 2.34 7.92
C ASN A 97 5.73 1.59 8.90
N TYR A 98 4.70 0.98 8.37
CA TYR A 98 3.70 0.23 9.12
C TYR A 98 3.31 -1.05 8.38
N PHE A 99 3.04 -2.12 9.11
CA PHE A 99 2.50 -3.37 8.58
C PHE A 99 1.08 -3.60 9.07
N CYS A 100 0.24 -4.13 8.20
CA CYS A 100 -1.19 -4.27 8.50
C CYS A 100 -1.58 -5.75 8.55
N PRO A 101 -2.47 -6.09 9.48
CA PRO A 101 -3.41 -5.25 10.21
C PRO A 101 -2.91 -4.70 11.58
N GLU A 102 -1.82 -5.22 12.14
CA GLU A 102 -1.36 -4.97 13.52
C GLU A 102 -1.06 -3.49 13.81
N ASP A 103 -0.42 -2.79 12.88
CA ASP A 103 -0.10 -1.36 13.04
C ASP A 103 -1.25 -0.41 12.70
N HIS A 104 -2.46 -0.92 12.46
CA HIS A 104 -3.63 -0.07 12.21
C HIS A 104 -3.45 0.97 11.08
N CYS A 105 -2.83 0.61 9.97
CA CYS A 105 -2.42 1.50 8.86
C CYS A 105 -3.47 2.52 8.42
N ALA A 106 -4.76 2.18 8.47
CA ALA A 106 -5.81 3.11 8.10
C ALA A 106 -5.88 4.34 9.03
N ASN A 107 -5.44 4.22 10.28
CA ASN A 107 -5.37 5.36 11.19
C ASN A 107 -4.24 6.29 10.80
N HIS A 108 -3.04 5.76 10.53
CA HIS A 108 -1.90 6.55 10.07
C HIS A 108 -2.19 7.28 8.76
N ILE A 109 -2.82 6.59 7.79
CA ILE A 109 -3.26 7.27 6.55
C ILE A 109 -4.21 8.42 6.86
N LYS A 110 -5.20 8.24 7.75
CA LYS A 110 -6.14 9.30 8.11
C LYS A 110 -5.44 10.48 8.79
N GLU A 111 -4.50 10.20 9.68
CA GLU A 111 -3.71 11.23 10.36
C GLU A 111 -2.91 12.06 9.37
N GLU A 112 -2.26 11.42 8.39
CA GLU A 112 -1.54 12.13 7.33
C GLU A 112 -2.47 12.96 6.42
N LEU A 113 -3.61 12.39 6.02
CA LEU A 113 -4.60 13.13 5.23
C LEU A 113 -5.12 14.36 5.98
N GLN A 114 -5.29 14.28 7.31
CA GLN A 114 -5.75 15.41 8.14
C GLN A 114 -4.74 16.56 8.20
N LYS A 115 -3.45 16.27 8.03
CA LYS A 115 -2.38 17.28 7.98
C LYS A 115 -2.31 18.05 6.65
N ALA A 116 -2.96 17.56 5.61
CA ALA A 116 -2.91 18.20 4.29
C ALA A 116 -3.49 19.62 4.34
N GLU A 117 -2.77 20.60 3.81
CA GLU A 117 -3.14 22.01 3.80
C GLU A 117 -3.50 22.52 2.39
N THR A 118 -2.93 21.90 1.35
CA THR A 118 -3.10 22.39 -0.03
C THR A 118 -3.72 21.37 -0.97
N SER A 119 -3.21 20.15 -1.00
CA SER A 119 -3.72 19.13 -1.93
C SER A 119 -3.55 17.69 -1.43
N ILE A 120 -4.43 16.82 -1.89
CA ILE A 120 -4.37 15.37 -1.75
C ILE A 120 -4.56 14.76 -3.13
N HIS A 121 -3.55 14.04 -3.62
CA HIS A 121 -3.65 13.26 -4.85
C HIS A 121 -3.55 11.78 -4.51
N PHE A 122 -4.45 10.96 -5.04
CA PHE A 122 -4.42 9.53 -4.76
C PHE A 122 -4.61 8.66 -6.00
N MET A 123 -3.98 7.51 -5.98
CA MET A 123 -4.21 6.43 -6.95
C MET A 123 -4.44 5.15 -6.19
N THR A 124 -5.50 4.41 -6.50
CA THR A 124 -5.81 3.20 -5.76
C THR A 124 -6.47 2.13 -6.61
N PHE A 125 -5.98 0.90 -6.46
CA PHE A 125 -6.58 -0.27 -7.11
C PHE A 125 -7.97 -0.57 -6.53
N SER A 126 -8.11 -0.60 -5.20
CA SER A 126 -9.38 -0.87 -4.53
C SER A 126 -9.57 0.08 -3.36
N PHE A 127 -10.67 0.82 -3.36
CA PHE A 127 -10.97 1.80 -2.32
C PHE A 127 -12.38 1.59 -1.75
N THR A 128 -12.46 0.86 -0.64
CA THR A 128 -13.72 0.57 0.06
C THR A 128 -13.77 1.12 1.48
N HIS A 129 -12.63 1.63 2.02
CA HIS A 129 -12.50 2.06 3.41
C HIS A 129 -13.18 3.41 3.65
N GLU A 130 -14.33 3.42 4.33
CA GLU A 130 -15.14 4.61 4.58
C GLU A 130 -14.41 5.69 5.40
N GLY A 131 -13.64 5.29 6.41
CA GLY A 131 -12.93 6.24 7.27
C GLY A 131 -11.87 7.06 6.54
N ILE A 132 -11.15 6.47 5.57
CA ILE A 132 -10.19 7.18 4.72
C ILE A 132 -10.95 8.13 3.77
N ALA A 133 -12.04 7.67 3.15
CA ALA A 133 -12.88 8.54 2.31
C ALA A 133 -13.47 9.72 3.11
N ASN A 134 -13.89 9.50 4.35
CA ASN A 134 -14.37 10.58 5.23
C ASN A 134 -13.28 11.63 5.48
N ALA A 135 -12.03 11.23 5.72
CA ALA A 135 -10.93 12.17 5.91
C ALA A 135 -10.71 13.03 4.66
N MET A 136 -10.73 12.43 3.46
CA MET A 136 -10.64 13.16 2.19
C MET A 136 -11.81 14.13 1.98
N LEU A 137 -13.04 13.70 2.27
CA LEU A 137 -14.23 14.53 2.17
C LEU A 137 -14.16 15.74 3.11
N LEU A 138 -13.73 15.56 4.34
CA LEU A 138 -13.57 16.67 5.28
C LEU A 138 -12.52 17.67 4.79
N LYS A 139 -11.39 17.20 4.27
CA LYS A 139 -10.36 18.07 3.69
C LYS A 139 -10.85 18.82 2.45
N HIS A 140 -11.64 18.17 1.60
CA HIS A 140 -12.30 18.84 0.46
C HIS A 140 -13.24 19.95 0.93
N LEU A 141 -14.01 19.73 1.98
CA LEU A 141 -14.86 20.77 2.59
C LEU A 141 -14.04 21.91 3.21
N ASP A 142 -12.83 21.64 3.66
CA ASP A 142 -11.86 22.63 4.15
C ASP A 142 -11.12 23.38 3.01
N ASN A 143 -11.57 23.23 1.74
CA ASN A 143 -10.97 23.79 0.52
C ASN A 143 -9.57 23.23 0.18
N VAL A 144 -9.20 22.08 0.66
CA VAL A 144 -8.03 21.34 0.17
C VAL A 144 -8.42 20.70 -1.18
N SER A 145 -7.56 20.84 -2.21
CA SER A 145 -7.77 20.17 -3.49
C SER A 145 -7.62 18.66 -3.30
N VAL A 146 -8.65 17.89 -3.66
CA VAL A 146 -8.60 16.42 -3.59
C VAL A 146 -8.89 15.85 -4.97
N GLU A 147 -7.95 15.08 -5.50
CA GLU A 147 -8.04 14.50 -6.84
C GLU A 147 -7.58 13.05 -6.82
N GLY A 148 -8.19 12.20 -7.64
CA GLY A 148 -7.80 10.80 -7.62
C GLY A 148 -8.11 9.98 -8.86
N VAL A 149 -7.33 8.89 -9.01
CA VAL A 149 -7.55 7.88 -10.05
C VAL A 149 -7.84 6.54 -9.39
N MET A 150 -8.91 5.89 -9.81
CA MET A 150 -9.29 4.57 -9.32
C MET A 150 -9.34 3.53 -10.43
N GLU A 151 -8.91 2.31 -10.14
CA GLU A 151 -9.01 1.18 -11.08
C GLU A 151 -10.47 0.98 -11.51
N ALA A 152 -10.72 1.12 -12.81
CA ALA A 152 -12.07 1.07 -13.38
C ALA A 152 -12.84 -0.21 -13.03
N ARG A 153 -12.16 -1.37 -13.01
CA ARG A 153 -12.75 -2.70 -12.73
C ARG A 153 -13.10 -2.91 -11.26
N GLN A 154 -12.54 -2.10 -10.37
CA GLN A 154 -12.81 -2.15 -8.93
C GLN A 154 -13.92 -1.19 -8.49
N VAL A 155 -14.40 -0.33 -9.40
CA VAL A 155 -15.53 0.55 -9.12
C VAL A 155 -16.81 -0.28 -9.05
N SER A 156 -17.37 -0.38 -7.85
CA SER A 156 -18.57 -1.16 -7.53
C SER A 156 -19.44 -0.39 -6.52
N LYS A 157 -20.57 -0.95 -6.17
CA LYS A 157 -21.43 -0.38 -5.11
C LYS A 157 -20.77 -0.29 -3.73
N TYR A 158 -19.68 -1.00 -3.52
CA TYR A 158 -18.92 -0.99 -2.26
C TYR A 158 -17.72 -0.02 -2.31
N SER A 159 -17.33 0.45 -3.50
CA SER A 159 -16.24 1.39 -3.63
C SER A 159 -16.67 2.80 -3.23
N GLN A 160 -15.71 3.62 -2.80
CA GLN A 160 -15.96 5.01 -2.43
C GLN A 160 -16.07 5.95 -3.65
N PHE A 161 -15.90 5.45 -4.88
CA PHE A 161 -15.91 6.26 -6.11
C PHE A 161 -17.11 7.19 -6.19
N MET A 162 -18.32 6.62 -6.20
CA MET A 162 -19.56 7.40 -6.35
C MET A 162 -19.76 8.42 -5.23
N ARG A 163 -19.31 8.09 -4.03
CA ARG A 163 -19.43 8.98 -2.87
C ARG A 163 -18.51 10.20 -3.00
N LEU A 164 -17.28 10.00 -3.43
CA LEU A 164 -16.32 11.08 -3.66
C LEU A 164 -16.75 11.95 -4.85
N ASP A 165 -17.12 11.34 -5.96
CA ASP A 165 -17.61 12.00 -7.17
C ASP A 165 -18.87 12.86 -6.89
N THR A 166 -19.85 12.31 -6.20
CA THR A 166 -21.09 13.04 -5.84
C THR A 166 -20.81 14.22 -4.89
N ALA A 167 -19.77 14.15 -4.09
CA ALA A 167 -19.34 15.24 -3.22
C ALA A 167 -18.53 16.33 -3.95
N GLY A 168 -18.26 16.17 -5.25
CA GLY A 168 -17.53 17.13 -6.07
C GLY A 168 -16.01 16.97 -6.05
N ILE A 169 -15.50 15.87 -5.51
CA ILE A 169 -14.08 15.51 -5.61
C ILE A 169 -13.80 15.01 -7.03
N ASP A 170 -12.74 15.51 -7.67
CA ASP A 170 -12.34 15.09 -9.00
C ASP A 170 -11.72 13.69 -8.96
N VAL A 171 -12.56 12.68 -9.16
CA VAL A 171 -12.14 11.28 -9.24
C VAL A 171 -12.42 10.70 -10.61
N VAL A 172 -11.42 10.10 -11.22
CA VAL A 172 -11.54 9.49 -12.53
C VAL A 172 -11.25 7.99 -12.47
N LYS A 173 -11.84 7.27 -13.42
CA LYS A 173 -11.50 5.86 -13.64
C LYS A 173 -10.32 5.79 -14.58
N ASP A 174 -9.37 4.92 -14.28
CA ASP A 174 -8.24 4.71 -15.17
C ASP A 174 -8.66 4.10 -16.51
N SER A 175 -7.83 4.27 -17.52
CA SER A 175 -8.05 3.76 -18.87
C SER A 175 -7.09 2.65 -19.30
N ASN A 176 -6.27 2.14 -18.38
CA ASN A 176 -5.34 1.06 -18.69
C ASN A 176 -6.12 -0.21 -19.04
N LYS A 177 -5.82 -0.81 -20.20
CA LYS A 177 -6.42 -2.10 -20.61
C LYS A 177 -6.07 -3.27 -19.68
N ASN A 178 -5.00 -3.12 -18.90
CA ASN A 178 -4.62 -4.04 -17.81
C ASN A 178 -5.06 -3.44 -16.47
N ASN A 179 -4.29 -3.53 -15.42
CA ASN A 179 -4.69 -2.98 -14.11
C ASN A 179 -3.88 -1.72 -13.77
N MET A 180 -4.56 -0.70 -13.29
CA MET A 180 -3.95 0.35 -12.50
C MET A 180 -3.84 -0.18 -11.06
N HIS A 181 -2.64 -0.63 -10.68
CA HIS A 181 -2.39 -1.36 -9.45
C HIS A 181 -1.59 -0.54 -8.43
N HIS A 182 -1.57 0.77 -8.61
CA HIS A 182 -0.99 1.66 -7.62
C HIS A 182 -1.79 1.63 -6.32
N ILE A 183 -1.08 1.77 -5.21
CA ILE A 183 -1.63 2.12 -3.92
C ILE A 183 -0.72 3.23 -3.40
N SER A 184 -1.11 4.47 -3.60
CA SER A 184 -0.32 5.63 -3.17
C SER A 184 -1.22 6.82 -2.85
N HIS A 185 -0.82 7.56 -1.83
CA HIS A 185 -1.38 8.85 -1.47
C HIS A 185 -0.23 9.85 -1.40
N LEU A 186 -0.46 11.04 -1.87
CA LEU A 186 0.47 12.16 -1.73
C LEU A 186 -0.31 13.32 -1.12
N SER A 187 0.07 13.76 0.05
CA SER A 187 -0.39 15.01 0.63
C SER A 187 0.76 16.02 0.62
N THR A 188 0.46 17.27 0.33
CA THR A 188 1.46 18.34 0.39
C THR A 188 1.07 19.33 1.49
N THR A 189 2.02 19.58 2.39
CA THR A 189 2.08 20.72 3.28
C THR A 189 3.18 21.65 2.77
N LEU A 190 2.93 22.94 2.75
CA LEU A 190 3.93 23.97 2.39
C LEU A 190 4.79 24.31 3.60
#